data_8509dd8215604b7eeeae108ff264f91d
#
_entry.id   8509dd8215604b7eeeae108ff264f91d
#
_cell.length_a   1.000
_cell.length_b   1.000
_cell.length_c   1.000
_cell.angle_alpha   90.00
_cell.angle_beta   90.00
_cell.angle_gamma   90.00
#
_symmetry.space_group_name_H-M   'P 1'
#
loop_
_entity.id
_entity.type
_entity.pdbx_description
1 polymer ?
#
loop_
_entity_poly.entity_id
_entity_poly.type
_entity_poly.pdbx_seq_one_letter_code
_entity_poly.pdbx_strand_id
1 'polypeptide(L)'
;MKQKLSIRRMRQHPDLEQLKRQSKELLAAFRAADTAAVNEITAFYDDPQPATFALHDAQLVIARSYGFDSWPKLKAYVDGVTIRRLVEAVSNGDIERVRAMLKARPELANMAVSYGDEHRAIHYAAMHRQPEITRLLMRKGANARAGIDPHRDATSAWTLARERGYDDIVAIIEEEENRKAKPAHESTIAPAMELDNAERTAVTNGDLKWLRSRLAEDKLANQVRWSDGGLLTVAVRNNRPEVLQFLLDECKFDPDERVSGGEGDWVAYSQGHPLWNAAAMGLSEIANLLLDRGANPNLHVDSSGSPVHSAYSHKQWKMVDLLRARGGFVTADTAALYRETELARQILADEERGTFPRNITLTEGSLVEDLLRFGGDGGATEIVRMALARVDWPRNDVRWFRMLAAPLSFWHHIPWLQAGNKELDRNGYLECFRLVLGACDANIVGSFGRTILHEIAAMGDWITEDEVIAFGRAALEAGARSGGRDDILKSTPLGWACRWGRIKLVRLLMEHGAVLEEKDAESWAQPLAWARKMGHNEIISMLSQQP
;
A
#
# COMPACT_ATOMS: atom_id res chain seq x y z
N MET A 1 14.82 17.70 22.23
CA MET A 1 15.04 16.64 21.21
C MET A 1 14.14 15.47 21.56
N LYS A 2 12.94 15.36 20.97
CA LYS A 2 12.17 14.12 21.07
C LYS A 2 12.86 13.09 20.18
N GLN A 3 13.39 12.05 20.82
CA GLN A 3 14.08 10.93 20.18
C GLN A 3 13.12 10.22 19.20
N LYS A 4 13.64 9.79 18.03
CA LYS A 4 12.92 8.91 17.09
C LYS A 4 12.14 7.84 17.85
N LEU A 5 10.84 7.72 17.59
CA LEU A 5 10.06 6.58 18.05
C LEU A 5 10.72 5.30 17.50
N SER A 6 11.40 4.58 18.36
CA SER A 6 11.99 3.29 18.02
C SER A 6 10.88 2.25 18.04
N ILE A 7 10.36 1.93 16.86
CA ILE A 7 9.39 0.87 16.73
C ILE A 7 10.13 -0.46 16.80
N ARG A 8 9.68 -1.31 17.71
CA ARG A 8 10.24 -2.63 17.90
C ARG A 8 9.77 -3.54 16.77
N ARG A 9 10.69 -4.28 16.15
CA ARG A 9 10.33 -5.31 15.17
C ARG A 9 9.90 -6.59 15.88
N MET A 10 8.77 -7.16 15.45
CA MET A 10 8.32 -8.45 15.93
C MET A 10 9.26 -9.55 15.40
N ARG A 11 9.62 -10.50 16.25
CA ARG A 11 10.38 -11.67 15.82
C ARG A 11 9.49 -12.58 14.98
N GLN A 12 10.11 -13.36 14.09
CA GLN A 12 9.41 -14.35 13.27
C GLN A 12 8.60 -15.36 14.11
N HIS A 13 9.08 -15.67 15.30
CA HIS A 13 8.37 -16.48 16.29
C HIS A 13 8.28 -15.68 17.61
N PRO A 14 7.22 -14.87 17.78
CA PRO A 14 7.06 -14.07 18.97
C PRO A 14 6.72 -14.95 20.19
N ASP A 15 7.31 -14.59 21.34
CA ASP A 15 7.12 -15.30 22.61
C ASP A 15 6.47 -14.37 23.64
N LEU A 16 5.29 -14.78 24.14
CA LEU A 16 4.53 -13.99 25.11
C LEU A 16 5.28 -13.82 26.44
N GLU A 17 6.04 -14.82 26.89
CA GLU A 17 6.80 -14.73 28.14
C GLU A 17 7.95 -13.72 28.00
N GLN A 18 8.59 -13.65 26.82
CA GLN A 18 9.56 -12.62 26.52
C GLN A 18 8.95 -11.22 26.58
N LEU A 19 7.77 -11.02 25.99
CA LEU A 19 7.07 -9.73 25.99
C LEU A 19 6.65 -9.31 27.41
N LYS A 20 6.19 -10.25 28.23
CA LYS A 20 5.92 -10.01 29.66
C LYS A 20 7.18 -9.61 30.43
N ARG A 21 8.31 -10.25 30.14
CA ARG A 21 9.61 -9.89 30.76
C ARG A 21 10.03 -8.48 30.35
N GLN A 22 9.95 -8.13 29.06
CA GLN A 22 10.24 -6.77 28.57
C GLN A 22 9.38 -5.71 29.29
N SER A 23 8.09 -6.01 29.52
CA SER A 23 7.22 -5.08 30.25
C SER A 23 7.64 -4.86 31.70
N LYS A 24 8.11 -5.93 32.38
CA LYS A 24 8.64 -5.84 33.76
C LYS A 24 9.96 -5.09 33.82
N GLU A 25 10.86 -5.36 32.87
CA GLU A 25 12.16 -4.68 32.75
C GLU A 25 11.97 -3.18 32.47
N LEU A 26 11.06 -2.83 31.55
CA LEU A 26 10.73 -1.44 31.24
C LEU A 26 10.18 -0.71 32.46
N LEU A 27 9.27 -1.33 33.23
CA LEU A 27 8.72 -0.76 34.47
C LEU A 27 9.81 -0.55 35.51
N ALA A 28 10.70 -1.51 35.70
CA ALA A 28 11.80 -1.43 36.66
C ALA A 28 12.79 -0.31 36.28
N ALA A 29 13.18 -0.23 35.02
CA ALA A 29 14.07 0.81 34.49
C ALA A 29 13.45 2.22 34.62
N PHE A 30 12.15 2.35 34.35
CA PHE A 30 11.43 3.62 34.52
C PHE A 30 11.43 4.10 35.98
N ARG A 31 11.15 3.19 36.92
CA ARG A 31 11.19 3.49 38.36
C ARG A 31 12.60 3.86 38.86
N ALA A 32 13.62 3.35 38.18
CA ALA A 32 15.03 3.72 38.43
C ALA A 32 15.45 5.01 37.71
N ALA A 33 14.53 5.71 37.04
CA ALA A 33 14.77 6.92 36.25
C ALA A 33 15.80 6.73 35.12
N ASP A 34 15.87 5.51 34.56
CA ASP A 34 16.69 5.24 33.36
C ASP A 34 16.23 6.09 32.17
N THR A 35 17.16 6.83 31.58
CA THR A 35 16.85 7.80 30.53
C THR A 35 16.25 7.14 29.29
N ALA A 36 16.71 5.95 28.92
CA ALA A 36 16.20 5.24 27.74
C ALA A 36 14.76 4.76 27.98
N ALA A 37 14.48 4.23 29.17
CA ALA A 37 13.15 3.81 29.56
C ALA A 37 12.16 4.98 29.67
N VAL A 38 12.60 6.12 30.23
CA VAL A 38 11.79 7.34 30.28
C VAL A 38 11.44 7.82 28.87
N ASN A 39 12.42 7.86 27.96
CA ASN A 39 12.19 8.26 26.57
C ASN A 39 11.26 7.30 25.82
N GLU A 40 11.41 5.99 26.01
CA GLU A 40 10.52 5.01 25.39
C GLU A 40 9.09 5.14 25.91
N ILE A 41 8.91 5.29 27.22
CA ILE A 41 7.57 5.40 27.82
C ILE A 41 6.89 6.69 27.38
N THR A 42 7.58 7.84 27.43
CA THR A 42 7.01 9.13 27.00
C THR A 42 6.70 9.19 25.49
N ALA A 43 7.29 8.29 24.70
CA ALA A 43 6.97 8.16 23.28
C ALA A 43 5.61 7.50 23.01
N PHE A 44 5.12 6.65 23.93
CA PHE A 44 3.94 5.83 23.74
C PHE A 44 2.87 5.97 24.84
N TYR A 45 3.15 6.77 25.88
CA TYR A 45 2.26 6.96 27.02
C TYR A 45 2.27 8.43 27.46
N ASP A 46 1.11 9.02 27.65
CA ASP A 46 0.95 10.41 28.01
C ASP A 46 1.19 10.61 29.52
N ASP A 47 1.99 11.62 29.86
CA ASP A 47 2.29 12.07 31.24
C ASP A 47 2.56 10.94 32.26
N PRO A 48 3.57 10.07 32.03
CA PRO A 48 3.83 8.95 32.91
C PRO A 48 4.41 9.41 34.25
N GLN A 49 3.66 9.15 35.36
CA GLN A 49 4.12 9.43 36.69
C GLN A 49 4.74 8.19 37.34
N PRO A 50 6.02 8.18 37.74
CA PRO A 50 6.70 6.98 38.28
C PRO A 50 5.99 6.33 39.48
N ALA A 51 5.27 7.12 40.27
CA ALA A 51 4.54 6.64 41.46
C ALA A 51 3.27 5.85 41.12
N THR A 52 2.61 6.15 39.99
CA THR A 52 1.34 5.54 39.58
C THR A 52 1.49 4.60 38.39
N PHE A 53 2.60 4.68 37.66
CA PHE A 53 2.86 3.86 36.49
C PHE A 53 3.04 2.38 36.89
N ALA A 54 2.14 1.55 36.40
CA ALA A 54 2.00 0.15 36.80
C ALA A 54 2.38 -0.83 35.65
N LEU A 55 2.35 -2.11 35.92
CA LEU A 55 2.70 -3.14 34.94
C LEU A 55 1.81 -3.10 33.70
N HIS A 56 0.52 -2.81 33.88
CA HIS A 56 -0.40 -2.73 32.74
C HIS A 56 -0.11 -1.53 31.83
N ASP A 57 0.43 -0.43 32.37
CA ASP A 57 0.88 0.72 31.58
C ASP A 57 2.15 0.38 30.80
N ALA A 58 3.11 -0.31 31.44
CA ALA A 58 4.30 -0.82 30.75
C ALA A 58 3.93 -1.84 29.64
N GLN A 59 2.93 -2.69 29.88
CA GLN A 59 2.41 -3.59 28.87
C GLN A 59 1.76 -2.83 27.70
N LEU A 60 1.05 -1.73 27.97
CA LEU A 60 0.49 -0.88 26.94
C LEU A 60 1.59 -0.21 26.10
N VAL A 61 2.65 0.30 26.76
CA VAL A 61 3.82 0.87 26.07
C VAL A 61 4.49 -0.18 25.20
N ILE A 62 4.74 -1.38 25.70
CA ILE A 62 5.30 -2.48 24.90
C ILE A 62 4.36 -2.83 23.73
N ALA A 63 3.05 -2.94 23.94
CA ALA A 63 2.11 -3.20 22.87
C ALA A 63 2.20 -2.11 21.78
N ARG A 64 2.20 -0.84 22.16
CA ARG A 64 2.29 0.30 21.24
C ARG A 64 3.64 0.37 20.52
N SER A 65 4.73 0.01 21.19
CA SER A 65 6.07 -0.04 20.57
C SER A 65 6.19 -1.16 19.51
N TYR A 66 5.33 -2.17 19.57
CA TYR A 66 5.14 -3.18 18.54
C TYR A 66 3.96 -2.87 17.59
N GLY A 67 3.30 -1.68 17.70
CA GLY A 67 2.22 -1.19 16.86
C GLY A 67 0.82 -1.72 17.16
N PHE A 68 0.62 -2.27 18.32
CA PHE A 68 -0.71 -2.71 18.76
C PHE A 68 -1.31 -1.69 19.73
N ASP A 69 -2.56 -1.29 19.51
CA ASP A 69 -3.25 -0.31 20.37
C ASP A 69 -3.40 -0.77 21.84
N SER A 70 -3.26 -2.08 22.09
CA SER A 70 -3.43 -2.63 23.43
C SER A 70 -2.71 -3.96 23.63
N TRP A 71 -2.36 -4.27 24.88
CA TRP A 71 -1.78 -5.55 25.26
C TRP A 71 -2.63 -6.79 24.89
N PRO A 72 -3.97 -6.79 25.04
CA PRO A 72 -4.80 -7.89 24.57
C PRO A 72 -4.67 -8.16 23.06
N LYS A 73 -4.55 -7.12 22.23
CA LYS A 73 -4.35 -7.28 20.77
C LYS A 73 -3.00 -7.87 20.45
N LEU A 74 -1.92 -7.37 21.07
CA LEU A 74 -0.58 -7.95 20.94
C LEU A 74 -0.58 -9.42 21.37
N LYS A 75 -1.19 -9.73 22.52
CA LYS A 75 -1.32 -11.12 22.99
C LYS A 75 -2.07 -11.99 21.98
N ALA A 76 -3.20 -11.52 21.48
CA ALA A 76 -3.97 -12.27 20.48
C ALA A 76 -3.15 -12.54 19.20
N TYR A 77 -2.34 -11.60 18.76
CA TYR A 77 -1.41 -11.82 17.65
C TYR A 77 -0.40 -12.95 17.95
N VAL A 78 0.25 -12.90 19.12
CA VAL A 78 1.21 -13.94 19.56
C VAL A 78 0.53 -15.29 19.69
N ASP A 79 -0.71 -15.33 20.16
CA ASP A 79 -1.56 -16.53 20.24
C ASP A 79 -2.05 -16.99 18.83
N GLY A 80 -1.64 -16.28 17.77
CA GLY A 80 -1.90 -16.64 16.37
C GLY A 80 -3.22 -16.13 15.80
N VAL A 81 -3.86 -15.13 16.39
CA VAL A 81 -5.02 -14.44 15.78
C VAL A 81 -4.50 -13.43 14.76
N THR A 82 -4.17 -13.91 13.58
CA THR A 82 -3.55 -13.13 12.48
C THR A 82 -4.46 -13.05 11.26
N ILE A 83 -4.21 -12.08 10.37
CA ILE A 83 -4.98 -11.94 9.12
C ILE A 83 -4.86 -13.20 8.25
N ARG A 84 -3.70 -13.82 8.15
CA ARG A 84 -3.50 -15.05 7.36
C ARG A 84 -4.34 -16.21 7.87
N ARG A 85 -4.42 -16.41 9.20
CA ARG A 85 -5.27 -17.43 9.80
C ARG A 85 -6.76 -17.08 9.71
N LEU A 86 -7.12 -15.78 9.72
CA LEU A 86 -8.49 -15.37 9.44
C LEU A 86 -8.90 -15.74 8.02
N VAL A 87 -8.08 -15.43 7.04
CA VAL A 87 -8.33 -15.77 5.62
C VAL A 87 -8.44 -17.29 5.42
N GLU A 88 -7.56 -18.07 6.07
CA GLU A 88 -7.66 -19.53 6.07
C GLU A 88 -9.01 -20.02 6.63
N ALA A 89 -9.45 -19.47 7.77
CA ALA A 89 -10.73 -19.83 8.37
C ALA A 89 -11.92 -19.42 7.47
N VAL A 90 -11.84 -18.25 6.82
CA VAL A 90 -12.83 -17.79 5.84
C VAL A 90 -12.88 -18.73 4.64
N SER A 91 -11.74 -19.07 4.05
CA SER A 91 -11.66 -19.97 2.89
C SER A 91 -12.23 -21.36 3.20
N ASN A 92 -12.02 -21.85 4.42
CA ASN A 92 -12.54 -23.14 4.88
C ASN A 92 -14.01 -23.09 5.37
N GLY A 93 -14.65 -21.93 5.39
CA GLY A 93 -16.03 -21.78 5.86
C GLY A 93 -16.21 -21.92 7.38
N ASP A 94 -15.14 -21.81 8.16
CA ASP A 94 -15.16 -21.98 9.63
C ASP A 94 -15.67 -20.69 10.32
N ILE A 95 -16.98 -20.50 10.30
CA ILE A 95 -17.64 -19.29 10.82
C ILE A 95 -17.38 -19.07 12.31
N GLU A 96 -17.27 -20.15 13.12
CA GLU A 96 -17.06 -20.01 14.55
C GLU A 96 -15.64 -19.51 14.84
N ARG A 97 -14.65 -20.01 14.13
CA ARG A 97 -13.28 -19.51 14.21
C ARG A 97 -13.19 -18.05 13.72
N VAL A 98 -13.82 -17.70 12.60
CA VAL A 98 -13.91 -16.31 12.09
C VAL A 98 -14.54 -15.40 13.15
N ARG A 99 -15.64 -15.82 13.78
CA ARG A 99 -16.33 -15.07 14.84
C ARG A 99 -15.41 -14.83 16.04
N ALA A 100 -14.74 -15.87 16.51
CA ALA A 100 -13.82 -15.79 17.65
C ALA A 100 -12.64 -14.84 17.36
N MET A 101 -12.05 -14.94 16.16
CA MET A 101 -10.94 -14.08 15.75
C MET A 101 -11.36 -12.61 15.62
N LEU A 102 -12.51 -12.32 15.00
CA LEU A 102 -13.05 -10.96 14.88
C LEU A 102 -13.59 -10.38 16.20
N LYS A 103 -13.84 -11.23 17.21
CA LYS A 103 -14.13 -10.77 18.58
C LYS A 103 -12.86 -10.31 19.28
N ALA A 104 -11.75 -11.04 19.10
CA ALA A 104 -10.46 -10.71 19.69
C ALA A 104 -9.78 -9.51 18.98
N ARG A 105 -9.93 -9.44 17.65
CA ARG A 105 -9.27 -8.45 16.78
C ARG A 105 -10.22 -7.97 15.67
N PRO A 106 -11.15 -7.04 15.97
CA PRO A 106 -12.14 -6.56 15.00
C PRO A 106 -11.53 -5.90 13.75
N GLU A 107 -10.36 -5.29 13.87
CA GLU A 107 -9.65 -4.62 12.79
C GLU A 107 -9.28 -5.57 11.63
N LEU A 108 -9.12 -6.85 11.89
CA LEU A 108 -8.84 -7.86 10.86
C LEU A 108 -9.90 -7.91 9.75
N ALA A 109 -11.12 -7.40 10.01
CA ALA A 109 -12.17 -7.35 8.98
C ALA A 109 -11.78 -6.53 7.75
N ASN A 110 -10.91 -5.50 7.91
CA ASN A 110 -10.45 -4.63 6.85
C ASN A 110 -8.94 -4.68 6.59
N MET A 111 -8.22 -5.48 7.34
CA MET A 111 -6.78 -5.61 7.18
C MET A 111 -6.44 -6.34 5.88
N ALA A 112 -5.48 -5.81 5.13
CA ALA A 112 -4.90 -6.48 3.97
C ALA A 112 -4.03 -7.67 4.41
N VAL A 113 -3.90 -8.68 3.55
CA VAL A 113 -3.11 -9.90 3.85
C VAL A 113 -1.63 -9.60 4.00
N SER A 114 -1.11 -8.70 3.16
CA SER A 114 0.28 -8.21 3.23
C SER A 114 0.45 -6.90 2.48
N TYR A 115 1.62 -6.30 2.57
CA TYR A 115 1.95 -5.03 1.86
C TYR A 115 1.83 -5.14 0.33
N GLY A 116 2.16 -6.26 -0.24
CA GLY A 116 2.04 -6.50 -1.67
C GLY A 116 0.74 -7.19 -2.07
N ASP A 117 -0.17 -7.43 -1.11
CA ASP A 117 -1.41 -8.14 -1.34
C ASP A 117 -2.55 -7.45 -0.59
N GLU A 118 -3.27 -6.59 -1.29
CA GLU A 118 -4.40 -5.81 -0.74
C GLU A 118 -5.67 -6.65 -0.49
N HIS A 119 -5.62 -7.97 -0.71
CA HIS A 119 -6.78 -8.81 -0.41
C HIS A 119 -7.12 -8.76 1.08
N ARG A 120 -8.40 -8.75 1.37
CA ARG A 120 -8.98 -8.76 2.71
C ARG A 120 -9.86 -9.98 2.88
N ALA A 121 -10.20 -10.33 4.09
CA ALA A 121 -11.07 -11.46 4.40
C ALA A 121 -12.38 -11.47 3.59
N ILE A 122 -12.96 -10.30 3.30
CA ILE A 122 -14.20 -10.17 2.53
C ILE A 122 -14.07 -10.64 1.07
N HIS A 123 -12.89 -10.48 0.44
CA HIS A 123 -12.64 -10.98 -0.91
C HIS A 123 -12.67 -12.50 -0.94
N TYR A 124 -12.03 -13.16 0.03
CA TYR A 124 -12.05 -14.62 0.16
C TYR A 124 -13.46 -15.15 0.45
N ALA A 125 -14.24 -14.45 1.30
CA ALA A 125 -15.63 -14.83 1.57
C ALA A 125 -16.48 -14.78 0.28
N ALA A 126 -16.30 -13.77 -0.56
CA ALA A 126 -16.97 -13.67 -1.86
C ALA A 126 -16.48 -14.74 -2.85
N MET A 127 -15.14 -14.92 -2.97
CA MET A 127 -14.55 -15.91 -3.89
C MET A 127 -14.99 -17.34 -3.57
N HIS A 128 -15.11 -17.70 -2.30
CA HIS A 128 -15.51 -19.03 -1.84
C HIS A 128 -17.03 -19.14 -1.58
N ARG A 129 -17.81 -18.11 -1.97
CA ARG A 129 -19.27 -18.03 -1.79
C ARG A 129 -19.72 -18.42 -0.39
N GLN A 130 -19.22 -17.68 0.62
CA GLN A 130 -19.50 -17.88 2.04
C GLN A 130 -20.50 -16.82 2.57
N PRO A 131 -21.82 -17.02 2.40
CA PRO A 131 -22.81 -15.97 2.67
C PRO A 131 -22.83 -15.56 4.16
N GLU A 132 -22.79 -16.50 5.07
CA GLU A 132 -22.85 -16.21 6.51
C GLU A 132 -21.58 -15.50 7.01
N ILE A 133 -20.43 -15.87 6.46
CA ILE A 133 -19.15 -15.21 6.77
C ILE A 133 -19.12 -13.81 6.15
N THR A 134 -19.64 -13.64 4.93
CA THR A 134 -19.78 -12.31 4.30
C THR A 134 -20.63 -11.40 5.17
N ARG A 135 -21.81 -11.86 5.64
CA ARG A 135 -22.66 -11.11 6.56
C ARG A 135 -21.93 -10.75 7.86
N LEU A 136 -21.21 -11.70 8.43
CA LEU A 136 -20.44 -11.46 9.66
C LEU A 136 -19.35 -10.40 9.46
N LEU A 137 -18.58 -10.49 8.38
CA LEU A 137 -17.53 -9.52 8.04
C LEU A 137 -18.13 -8.12 7.81
N MET A 138 -19.22 -8.02 7.04
CA MET A 138 -19.93 -6.75 6.80
C MET A 138 -20.41 -6.11 8.11
N ARG A 139 -20.97 -6.90 9.04
CA ARG A 139 -21.36 -6.42 10.38
C ARG A 139 -20.18 -5.95 11.23
N LYS A 140 -19.01 -6.52 11.01
CA LYS A 140 -17.75 -6.10 11.65
C LYS A 140 -17.05 -4.94 10.94
N GLY A 141 -17.68 -4.36 9.93
CA GLY A 141 -17.22 -3.14 9.27
C GLY A 141 -16.40 -3.38 7.99
N ALA A 142 -16.35 -4.61 7.47
CA ALA A 142 -15.66 -4.88 6.21
C ALA A 142 -16.16 -3.97 5.08
N ASN A 143 -15.22 -3.52 4.23
CA ASN A 143 -15.51 -2.74 3.03
C ASN A 143 -15.51 -3.67 1.81
N ALA A 144 -16.71 -4.05 1.35
CA ALA A 144 -16.88 -4.92 0.20
C ALA A 144 -16.70 -4.21 -1.16
N ARG A 145 -16.58 -2.87 -1.18
CA ARG A 145 -16.35 -2.07 -2.39
C ARG A 145 -14.87 -1.78 -2.64
N ALA A 146 -14.01 -2.06 -1.67
CA ALA A 146 -12.58 -1.92 -1.88
C ALA A 146 -12.09 -2.98 -2.86
N GLY A 147 -11.52 -2.54 -3.96
CA GLY A 147 -10.83 -3.40 -4.93
C GLY A 147 -9.35 -3.56 -4.59
N ILE A 148 -8.65 -4.34 -5.40
CA ILE A 148 -7.24 -4.69 -5.28
C ILE A 148 -6.49 -4.07 -6.45
N ASP A 149 -5.40 -3.38 -6.16
CA ASP A 149 -4.55 -2.79 -7.20
C ASP A 149 -3.93 -3.89 -8.11
N PRO A 150 -3.78 -3.66 -9.42
CA PRO A 150 -4.18 -2.48 -10.18
C PRO A 150 -5.62 -2.52 -10.71
N HIS A 151 -6.35 -3.60 -10.53
CA HIS A 151 -7.65 -3.86 -11.17
C HIS A 151 -8.82 -3.64 -10.22
N ARG A 152 -8.83 -2.49 -9.53
CA ARG A 152 -9.78 -2.19 -8.43
C ARG A 152 -11.25 -2.38 -8.81
N ASP A 153 -11.65 -2.03 -10.04
CA ASP A 153 -13.04 -2.14 -10.50
C ASP A 153 -13.49 -3.58 -10.69
N ALA A 154 -12.55 -4.47 -11.02
CA ALA A 154 -12.81 -5.88 -11.26
C ALA A 154 -12.73 -6.75 -10.01
N THR A 155 -12.08 -6.29 -8.97
CA THR A 155 -11.59 -7.12 -7.87
C THR A 155 -12.24 -6.85 -6.53
N SER A 156 -13.18 -5.89 -6.42
CA SER A 156 -13.93 -5.72 -5.18
C SER A 156 -14.79 -6.96 -4.87
N ALA A 157 -15.00 -7.27 -3.60
CA ALA A 157 -15.80 -8.42 -3.19
C ALA A 157 -17.22 -8.38 -3.79
N TRP A 158 -17.82 -7.18 -3.88
CA TRP A 158 -19.12 -6.98 -4.51
C TRP A 158 -19.07 -7.24 -6.03
N THR A 159 -18.05 -6.71 -6.73
CA THR A 159 -17.88 -6.93 -8.18
C THR A 159 -17.67 -8.41 -8.46
N LEU A 160 -16.79 -9.08 -7.71
CA LEU A 160 -16.55 -10.52 -7.84
C LEU A 160 -17.83 -11.34 -7.68
N ALA A 161 -18.64 -11.03 -6.65
CA ALA A 161 -19.89 -11.73 -6.41
C ALA A 161 -20.89 -11.49 -7.55
N ARG A 162 -21.08 -10.22 -7.97
CA ARG A 162 -21.99 -9.85 -9.06
C ARG A 162 -21.59 -10.51 -10.39
N GLU A 163 -20.32 -10.51 -10.71
CA GLU A 163 -19.81 -11.06 -11.96
C GLU A 163 -19.90 -12.59 -12.00
N ARG A 164 -19.87 -13.25 -10.87
CA ARG A 164 -20.06 -14.70 -10.73
C ARG A 164 -21.52 -15.13 -10.63
N GLY A 165 -22.46 -14.19 -10.56
CA GLY A 165 -23.88 -14.49 -10.35
C GLY A 165 -24.17 -15.02 -8.94
N TYR A 166 -23.40 -14.59 -7.94
CA TYR A 166 -23.62 -14.94 -6.53
C TYR A 166 -24.59 -13.92 -5.91
N ASP A 167 -25.86 -13.95 -6.37
CA ASP A 167 -26.89 -12.98 -6.00
C ASP A 167 -27.15 -12.94 -4.47
N ASP A 168 -26.97 -14.07 -3.81
CA ASP A 168 -27.05 -14.19 -2.34
C ASP A 168 -25.95 -13.33 -1.64
N ILE A 169 -24.73 -13.36 -2.14
CA ILE A 169 -23.62 -12.53 -1.61
C ILE A 169 -23.86 -11.05 -1.93
N VAL A 170 -24.29 -10.72 -3.15
CA VAL A 170 -24.61 -9.35 -3.56
C VAL A 170 -25.70 -8.77 -2.67
N ALA A 171 -26.79 -9.50 -2.48
CA ALA A 171 -27.90 -9.08 -1.63
C ALA A 171 -27.48 -8.84 -0.17
N ILE A 172 -26.63 -9.72 0.37
CA ILE A 172 -26.08 -9.55 1.74
C ILE A 172 -25.24 -8.27 1.84
N ILE A 173 -24.37 -8.01 0.88
CA ILE A 173 -23.52 -6.81 0.90
C ILE A 173 -24.41 -5.55 0.86
N GLU A 174 -25.36 -5.47 -0.07
CA GLU A 174 -26.25 -4.32 -0.23
C GLU A 174 -27.19 -4.14 0.98
N GLU A 175 -27.70 -5.23 1.55
CA GLU A 175 -28.51 -5.18 2.77
C GLU A 175 -27.73 -4.58 3.97
N GLU A 176 -26.50 -5.04 4.17
CA GLU A 176 -25.68 -4.58 5.29
C GLU A 176 -25.13 -3.16 5.07
N GLU A 177 -24.88 -2.74 3.80
CA GLU A 177 -24.58 -1.35 3.45
C GLU A 177 -25.77 -0.43 3.74
N ASN A 178 -26.97 -0.83 3.29
CA ASN A 178 -28.20 -0.08 3.55
C ASN A 178 -28.55 0.00 5.05
N ARG A 179 -28.24 -1.06 5.81
CA ARG A 179 -28.40 -1.05 7.27
C ARG A 179 -27.50 -0.03 7.96
N LYS A 180 -26.26 0.14 7.47
CA LYS A 180 -25.34 1.16 7.96
C LYS A 180 -25.74 2.58 7.53
N ALA A 181 -26.33 2.74 6.33
CA ALA A 181 -26.77 4.02 5.81
C ALA A 181 -28.05 4.55 6.47
N LYS A 182 -28.87 3.70 7.09
CA LYS A 182 -29.99 4.16 7.90
C LYS A 182 -29.44 4.80 9.18
N PRO A 183 -29.83 6.07 9.52
CA PRO A 183 -29.35 6.71 10.73
C PRO A 183 -29.74 5.83 11.91
N ALA A 184 -28.75 5.18 12.52
CA ALA A 184 -28.90 4.70 13.87
C ALA A 184 -29.17 5.94 14.72
N HIS A 185 -30.20 5.91 15.56
CA HIS A 185 -30.45 6.91 16.59
C HIS A 185 -29.11 7.39 17.15
N GLU A 186 -28.89 8.71 17.07
CA GLU A 186 -27.82 9.50 17.68
C GLU A 186 -26.69 8.67 18.30
N SER A 187 -25.76 8.21 17.51
CA SER A 187 -24.53 7.60 18.02
C SER A 187 -23.48 8.69 18.13
N THR A 188 -22.78 8.67 19.24
CA THR A 188 -21.69 9.53 19.72
C THR A 188 -20.51 9.77 18.74
N ILE A 189 -20.63 9.38 17.47
CA ILE A 189 -19.58 9.54 16.43
C ILE A 189 -19.71 10.90 15.72
N ALA A 190 -20.92 11.48 15.62
CA ALA A 190 -21.15 12.78 14.99
C ALA A 190 -20.38 13.94 15.66
N PRO A 191 -20.32 14.04 17.02
CA PRO A 191 -19.60 15.15 17.66
C PRO A 191 -18.09 15.15 17.41
N ALA A 192 -17.45 13.98 17.34
CA ALA A 192 -15.99 13.89 17.12
C ALA A 192 -15.60 14.28 15.68
N MET A 193 -16.43 13.93 14.69
CA MET A 193 -16.20 14.26 13.28
C MET A 193 -16.48 15.74 12.99
N GLU A 194 -17.48 16.32 13.63
CA GLU A 194 -17.76 17.76 13.56
C GLU A 194 -16.67 18.58 14.23
N LEU A 195 -16.12 18.11 15.33
CA LEU A 195 -15.04 18.75 16.06
C LEU A 195 -13.73 18.76 15.24
N ASP A 196 -13.35 17.61 14.65
CA ASP A 196 -12.18 17.52 13.76
C ASP A 196 -12.33 18.43 12.55
N ASN A 197 -13.52 18.58 11.97
CA ASN A 197 -13.78 19.51 10.89
C ASN A 197 -13.65 20.98 11.34
N ALA A 198 -14.06 21.33 12.54
CA ALA A 198 -13.90 22.67 13.11
C ALA A 198 -12.42 23.01 13.35
N GLU A 199 -11.65 22.07 13.88
CA GLU A 199 -10.21 22.22 14.09
C GLU A 199 -9.46 22.41 12.75
N ARG A 200 -9.74 21.58 11.76
CA ARG A 200 -9.19 21.72 10.40
C ARG A 200 -9.57 23.05 9.74
N THR A 201 -10.80 23.51 9.95
CA THR A 201 -11.27 24.82 9.47
C THR A 201 -10.51 25.96 10.13
N ALA A 202 -10.33 25.91 11.45
CA ALA A 202 -9.57 26.92 12.18
C ALA A 202 -8.09 26.98 11.73
N VAL A 203 -7.47 25.82 11.50
CA VAL A 203 -6.10 25.72 10.95
C VAL A 203 -6.06 26.32 9.53
N THR A 204 -6.99 25.97 8.66
CA THR A 204 -7.09 26.49 7.29
C THR A 204 -7.19 28.02 7.27
N ASN A 205 -8.00 28.57 8.17
CA ASN A 205 -8.24 30.02 8.28
C ASN A 205 -7.13 30.76 9.04
N GLY A 206 -6.24 30.06 9.74
CA GLY A 206 -5.20 30.67 10.56
C GLY A 206 -5.72 31.22 11.90
N ASP A 207 -6.81 30.68 12.44
CA ASP A 207 -7.45 31.17 13.66
C ASP A 207 -6.71 30.68 14.94
N LEU A 208 -5.55 31.27 15.18
CA LEU A 208 -4.74 30.97 16.36
C LEU A 208 -5.47 31.26 17.68
N LYS A 209 -6.39 32.24 17.70
CA LYS A 209 -7.12 32.56 18.92
C LYS A 209 -8.06 31.42 19.30
N TRP A 210 -8.78 30.89 18.35
CA TRP A 210 -9.68 29.74 18.54
C TRP A 210 -8.87 28.50 18.93
N LEU A 211 -7.78 28.21 18.20
CA LEU A 211 -6.91 27.06 18.47
C LEU A 211 -6.32 27.10 19.88
N ARG A 212 -5.84 28.25 20.36
CA ARG A 212 -5.34 28.41 21.74
C ARG A 212 -6.43 28.23 22.79
N SER A 213 -7.66 28.66 22.52
CA SER A 213 -8.75 28.40 23.44
C SER A 213 -9.05 26.90 23.58
N ARG A 214 -8.97 26.14 22.48
CA ARG A 214 -9.14 24.69 22.48
C ARG A 214 -8.02 23.97 23.24
N LEU A 215 -6.77 24.40 23.05
CA LEU A 215 -5.62 23.88 23.78
C LEU A 215 -5.78 24.13 25.29
N ALA A 216 -6.19 25.32 25.69
CA ALA A 216 -6.42 25.67 27.09
C ALA A 216 -7.53 24.83 27.76
N GLU A 217 -8.47 24.31 26.98
CA GLU A 217 -9.52 23.39 27.45
C GLU A 217 -9.08 21.91 27.40
N ASP A 218 -7.84 21.61 27.01
CA ASP A 218 -7.33 20.25 26.77
C ASP A 218 -8.17 19.44 25.77
N LYS A 219 -8.68 20.13 24.75
CA LYS A 219 -9.60 19.56 23.75
C LYS A 219 -9.05 19.56 22.33
N LEU A 220 -7.84 20.07 22.11
CA LEU A 220 -7.21 20.10 20.79
C LEU A 220 -6.46 18.79 20.53
N ALA A 221 -6.92 18.02 19.54
CA ALA A 221 -6.34 16.74 19.20
C ALA A 221 -5.92 16.68 17.72
N ASN A 222 -4.73 16.14 17.44
CA ASN A 222 -4.31 15.91 16.07
C ASN A 222 -4.80 14.54 15.58
N GLN A 223 -5.97 14.50 14.97
CA GLN A 223 -6.48 13.27 14.35
C GLN A 223 -5.86 13.12 12.97
N VAL A 224 -4.85 12.24 12.87
CA VAL A 224 -4.18 11.96 11.60
C VAL A 224 -5.03 10.98 10.79
N ARG A 225 -5.45 11.41 9.59
CA ARG A 225 -6.18 10.57 8.63
C ARG A 225 -5.21 10.03 7.58
N TRP A 226 -5.44 8.80 7.16
CA TRP A 226 -4.60 8.14 6.15
C TRP A 226 -4.44 8.95 4.86
N SER A 227 -5.54 9.49 4.32
CA SER A 227 -5.54 10.23 3.05
C SER A 227 -5.11 11.68 3.16
N ASP A 228 -5.31 12.30 4.33
CA ASP A 228 -5.29 13.77 4.46
C ASP A 228 -4.26 14.28 5.46
N GLY A 229 -3.60 13.39 6.18
CA GLY A 229 -2.76 13.76 7.31
C GLY A 229 -3.54 14.35 8.47
N GLY A 230 -2.85 15.01 9.38
CA GLY A 230 -3.42 15.71 10.54
C GLY A 230 -3.43 17.23 10.38
N LEU A 231 -3.51 17.92 11.50
CA LEU A 231 -3.58 19.38 11.53
C LEU A 231 -2.30 20.06 11.03
N LEU A 232 -1.12 19.42 11.20
CA LEU A 232 0.13 19.96 10.65
C LEU A 232 0.11 19.90 9.11
N THR A 233 -0.37 18.79 8.54
CA THR A 233 -0.54 18.68 7.08
C THR A 233 -1.51 19.74 6.55
N VAL A 234 -2.63 19.99 7.25
CA VAL A 234 -3.58 21.05 6.88
C VAL A 234 -2.91 22.43 6.92
N ALA A 235 -2.11 22.71 7.97
CA ALA A 235 -1.38 23.98 8.07
C ALA A 235 -0.38 24.16 6.92
N VAL A 236 0.35 23.11 6.56
CA VAL A 236 1.29 23.13 5.42
C VAL A 236 0.56 23.39 4.10
N ARG A 237 -0.48 22.61 3.79
CA ARG A 237 -1.25 22.74 2.54
C ARG A 237 -1.88 24.12 2.35
N ASN A 238 -2.19 24.80 3.46
CA ASN A 238 -2.75 26.15 3.45
C ASN A 238 -1.70 27.24 3.68
N ASN A 239 -0.41 26.89 3.67
CA ASN A 239 0.71 27.81 3.89
C ASN A 239 0.53 28.69 5.15
N ARG A 240 0.34 28.05 6.31
CA ARG A 240 0.11 28.69 7.61
C ARG A 240 1.28 28.47 8.57
N PRO A 241 2.43 29.14 8.36
CA PRO A 241 3.63 28.89 9.18
C PRO A 241 3.43 29.22 10.66
N GLU A 242 2.67 30.26 11.02
CA GLU A 242 2.43 30.62 12.42
C GLU A 242 1.56 29.57 13.13
N VAL A 243 0.55 29.01 12.42
CA VAL A 243 -0.27 27.92 12.97
C VAL A 243 0.57 26.65 13.09
N LEU A 244 1.39 26.33 12.09
CA LEU A 244 2.29 25.19 12.14
C LEU A 244 3.25 25.31 13.33
N GLN A 245 3.83 26.49 13.53
CA GLN A 245 4.69 26.74 14.69
C GLN A 245 3.96 26.52 16.01
N PHE A 246 2.73 27.04 16.15
CA PHE A 246 1.88 26.83 17.33
C PHE A 246 1.64 25.33 17.58
N LEU A 247 1.26 24.57 16.55
CA LEU A 247 0.99 23.13 16.65
C LEU A 247 2.24 22.33 17.06
N LEU A 248 3.42 22.73 16.56
CA LEU A 248 4.69 22.08 16.90
C LEU A 248 5.22 22.50 18.27
N ASP A 249 5.16 23.80 18.60
CA ASP A 249 5.84 24.35 19.77
C ASP A 249 4.97 24.38 21.02
N GLU A 250 3.66 24.67 20.90
CA GLU A 250 2.74 24.73 22.05
C GLU A 250 1.97 23.41 22.21
N CYS A 251 1.43 22.82 21.13
CA CYS A 251 0.70 21.55 21.20
C CYS A 251 1.62 20.32 21.23
N LYS A 252 2.92 20.46 20.86
CA LYS A 252 3.90 19.37 20.81
C LYS A 252 3.53 18.20 19.90
N PHE A 253 2.78 18.45 18.84
CA PHE A 253 2.42 17.42 17.89
C PHE A 253 3.65 16.87 17.14
N ASP A 254 3.57 15.61 16.75
CA ASP A 254 4.64 14.93 16.02
C ASP A 254 4.80 15.55 14.63
N PRO A 255 5.99 16.11 14.27
CA PRO A 255 6.19 16.76 12.97
C PRO A 255 6.02 15.83 11.78
N ASP A 256 6.09 14.52 11.99
CA ASP A 256 5.90 13.50 10.96
C ASP A 256 4.45 12.99 10.89
N GLU A 257 3.60 13.35 11.85
CA GLU A 257 2.21 12.85 11.94
C GLU A 257 2.14 11.32 11.80
N ARG A 258 2.97 10.61 12.54
CA ARG A 258 3.04 9.15 12.46
C ARG A 258 1.79 8.52 13.06
N VAL A 259 1.26 7.53 12.35
CA VAL A 259 0.21 6.64 12.86
C VAL A 259 0.71 5.22 12.88
N SER A 260 0.25 4.45 13.85
CA SER A 260 0.50 3.02 13.90
C SER A 260 -0.63 2.27 13.19
N GLY A 261 -0.30 1.27 12.41
CA GLY A 261 -1.28 0.42 11.74
C GLY A 261 -0.64 -0.85 11.19
N GLY A 262 -1.40 -1.92 11.07
CA GLY A 262 -0.94 -3.18 10.50
C GLY A 262 -0.49 -4.24 11.52
N GLU A 263 0.07 -5.32 11.02
CA GLU A 263 0.59 -6.49 11.75
C GLU A 263 2.03 -6.78 11.37
N GLY A 264 2.82 -7.30 12.31
CA GLY A 264 4.21 -7.71 12.06
C GLY A 264 5.10 -6.53 11.70
N ASP A 265 5.76 -6.57 10.54
CA ASP A 265 6.64 -5.50 10.07
C ASP A 265 5.89 -4.23 9.62
N TRP A 266 4.55 -4.28 9.58
CA TRP A 266 3.64 -3.17 9.24
C TRP A 266 3.26 -2.28 10.42
N VAL A 267 3.89 -2.47 11.50
CA VAL A 267 3.49 -1.97 12.80
C VAL A 267 3.56 -0.46 12.93
N ALA A 268 4.35 0.21 12.11
CA ALA A 268 4.41 1.64 12.12
C ALA A 268 4.33 2.22 10.72
N TYR A 269 3.27 2.88 10.55
CA TYR A 269 3.06 3.74 9.42
C TYR A 269 3.52 5.14 9.79
N SER A 270 4.45 5.62 9.02
CA SER A 270 4.70 7.03 9.03
C SER A 270 3.98 7.67 7.88
N GLN A 271 3.22 8.69 8.18
CA GLN A 271 2.56 9.45 7.13
C GLN A 271 3.51 10.47 6.51
N GLY A 272 4.44 11.08 7.27
CA GLY A 272 5.39 12.08 6.75
C GLY A 272 4.75 13.21 5.94
N HIS A 273 3.44 13.29 5.97
CA HIS A 273 2.64 14.19 5.14
C HIS A 273 3.03 15.67 5.27
N PRO A 274 3.34 16.22 6.46
CA PRO A 274 3.69 17.63 6.55
C PRO A 274 4.91 17.99 5.70
N LEU A 275 6.03 17.29 5.89
CA LEU A 275 7.26 17.58 5.14
C LEU A 275 7.15 17.18 3.66
N TRP A 276 6.44 16.09 3.36
CA TRP A 276 6.17 15.64 2.00
C TRP A 276 5.40 16.71 1.20
N ASN A 277 4.34 17.30 1.79
CA ASN A 277 3.57 18.36 1.15
C ASN A 277 4.38 19.68 1.05
N ALA A 278 5.14 20.04 2.07
CA ALA A 278 6.05 21.19 2.00
C ALA A 278 7.07 21.03 0.87
N ALA A 279 7.55 19.80 0.67
CA ALA A 279 8.49 19.46 -0.39
C ALA A 279 7.84 19.56 -1.79
N ALA A 280 6.62 19.02 -1.97
CA ALA A 280 5.86 19.13 -3.22
C ALA A 280 5.59 20.58 -3.62
N MET A 281 5.25 21.40 -2.64
CA MET A 281 4.87 22.81 -2.85
C MET A 281 6.08 23.78 -2.88
N GLY A 282 7.29 23.31 -2.61
CA GLY A 282 8.50 24.14 -2.56
C GLY A 282 8.55 25.14 -1.38
N LEU A 283 7.83 24.86 -0.29
CA LEU A 283 7.70 25.76 0.87
C LEU A 283 8.93 25.64 1.80
N SER A 284 10.04 26.27 1.40
CA SER A 284 11.35 26.12 2.09
C SER A 284 11.34 26.60 3.54
N GLU A 285 10.60 27.66 3.88
CA GLU A 285 10.46 28.14 5.27
C GLU A 285 9.75 27.10 6.14
N ILE A 286 8.63 26.58 5.67
CA ILE A 286 7.86 25.53 6.35
C ILE A 286 8.67 24.23 6.47
N ALA A 287 9.40 23.85 5.42
CA ALA A 287 10.26 22.68 5.46
C ALA A 287 11.37 22.81 6.52
N ASN A 288 12.03 23.97 6.60
CA ASN A 288 13.00 24.24 7.66
C ASN A 288 12.36 24.18 9.04
N LEU A 289 11.18 24.79 9.21
CA LEU A 289 10.44 24.77 10.48
C LEU A 289 10.17 23.33 10.96
N LEU A 290 9.73 22.45 10.04
CA LEU A 290 9.50 21.02 10.34
C LEU A 290 10.81 20.29 10.66
N LEU A 291 11.85 20.48 9.84
CA LEU A 291 13.16 19.84 10.02
C LEU A 291 13.84 20.25 11.32
N ASP A 292 13.75 21.53 11.71
CA ASP A 292 14.29 22.05 12.97
C ASP A 292 13.60 21.42 14.20
N ARG A 293 12.39 20.89 14.03
CA ARG A 293 11.61 20.20 15.07
C ARG A 293 11.64 18.68 14.94
N GLY A 294 12.50 18.17 14.07
CA GLY A 294 12.84 16.76 14.00
C GLY A 294 12.04 15.95 12.99
N ALA A 295 11.37 16.59 12.02
CA ALA A 295 10.79 15.87 10.89
C ALA A 295 11.88 15.07 10.15
N ASN A 296 11.54 13.88 9.73
CA ASN A 296 12.47 12.98 9.05
C ASN A 296 12.41 13.17 7.53
N PRO A 297 13.48 13.68 6.86
CA PRO A 297 13.48 13.93 5.42
C PRO A 297 13.43 12.66 4.55
N ASN A 298 13.56 11.48 5.17
CA ASN A 298 13.57 10.19 4.48
C ASN A 298 12.31 9.34 4.77
N LEU A 299 11.30 9.93 5.37
CA LEU A 299 10.11 9.23 5.76
C LEU A 299 9.19 9.05 4.57
N HIS A 300 8.84 7.80 4.26
CA HIS A 300 7.94 7.51 3.15
C HIS A 300 6.48 7.76 3.52
N VAL A 301 5.75 8.40 2.61
CA VAL A 301 4.30 8.56 2.65
C VAL A 301 3.70 7.46 1.79
N ASP A 302 3.39 6.33 2.40
CA ASP A 302 2.84 5.15 1.72
C ASP A 302 3.62 4.82 0.42
N SER A 303 2.92 4.61 -0.69
CA SER A 303 3.52 4.42 -2.03
C SER A 303 3.99 5.71 -2.70
N SER A 304 3.85 6.87 -2.04
CA SER A 304 4.14 8.19 -2.63
C SER A 304 5.59 8.67 -2.44
N GLY A 305 6.43 7.83 -1.86
CA GLY A 305 7.86 8.12 -1.67
C GLY A 305 8.19 9.07 -0.53
N SER A 306 9.46 9.44 -0.41
CA SER A 306 9.98 10.36 0.63
C SER A 306 9.73 11.84 0.28
N PRO A 307 9.93 12.78 1.22
CA PRO A 307 9.96 14.21 0.90
C PRO A 307 10.95 14.59 -0.20
N VAL A 308 12.12 13.92 -0.27
CA VAL A 308 13.09 14.12 -1.36
C VAL A 308 12.50 13.67 -2.70
N HIS A 309 11.83 12.52 -2.72
CA HIS A 309 11.10 12.04 -3.91
C HIS A 309 10.02 13.04 -4.32
N SER A 310 9.24 13.53 -3.37
CA SER A 310 8.19 14.53 -3.61
C SER A 310 8.74 15.82 -4.22
N ALA A 311 9.82 16.38 -3.66
CA ALA A 311 10.49 17.54 -4.23
C ALA A 311 11.02 17.27 -5.65
N TYR A 312 11.55 16.08 -5.88
CA TYR A 312 12.08 15.66 -7.16
C TYR A 312 10.98 15.59 -8.23
N SER A 313 9.86 14.91 -7.90
CA SER A 313 8.71 14.75 -8.80
C SER A 313 8.05 16.08 -9.18
N HIS A 314 8.06 17.07 -8.26
CA HIS A 314 7.52 18.41 -8.50
C HIS A 314 8.57 19.42 -8.98
N LYS A 315 9.77 18.98 -9.35
CA LYS A 315 10.89 19.83 -9.83
C LYS A 315 11.30 20.96 -8.88
N GLN A 316 11.11 20.74 -7.60
CA GLN A 316 11.49 21.70 -6.56
C GLN A 316 12.99 21.55 -6.22
N TRP A 317 13.87 21.87 -7.18
CA TRP A 317 15.32 21.60 -7.08
C TRP A 317 15.96 22.24 -5.85
N LYS A 318 15.59 23.47 -5.51
CA LYS A 318 16.06 24.14 -4.29
C LYS A 318 15.64 23.37 -3.04
N MET A 319 14.47 22.75 -3.07
CA MET A 319 13.97 21.93 -1.98
C MET A 319 14.73 20.59 -1.91
N VAL A 320 15.05 19.98 -3.05
CA VAL A 320 15.92 18.81 -3.12
C VAL A 320 17.27 19.09 -2.46
N ASP A 321 17.90 20.22 -2.79
CA ASP A 321 19.18 20.64 -2.19
C ASP A 321 19.04 20.87 -0.68
N LEU A 322 17.98 21.56 -0.25
CA LEU A 322 17.68 21.79 1.16
C LEU A 322 17.52 20.49 1.94
N LEU A 323 16.69 19.59 1.44
CA LEU A 323 16.44 18.29 2.09
C LEU A 323 17.71 17.45 2.16
N ARG A 324 18.52 17.42 1.09
CA ARG A 324 19.82 16.72 1.07
C ARG A 324 20.80 17.31 2.08
N ALA A 325 20.90 18.63 2.20
CA ALA A 325 21.71 19.30 3.20
C ALA A 325 21.26 18.99 4.65
N ARG A 326 20.01 18.57 4.82
CA ARG A 326 19.40 18.19 6.09
C ARG A 326 19.32 16.66 6.31
N GLY A 327 20.11 15.87 5.55
CA GLY A 327 20.23 14.42 5.69
C GLY A 327 19.21 13.61 4.87
N GLY A 328 18.53 14.22 3.92
CA GLY A 328 17.70 13.53 2.95
C GLY A 328 18.53 12.85 1.86
N PHE A 329 18.03 11.73 1.31
CA PHE A 329 18.68 11.00 0.23
C PHE A 329 17.78 10.92 -0.98
N VAL A 330 18.40 10.87 -2.18
CA VAL A 330 17.71 10.37 -3.37
C VAL A 330 17.79 8.85 -3.32
N THR A 331 16.65 8.21 -3.26
CA THR A 331 16.52 6.76 -3.16
C THR A 331 16.66 6.07 -4.51
N ALA A 332 16.91 4.76 -4.52
CA ALA A 332 17.07 3.97 -5.74
C ALA A 332 15.80 3.99 -6.62
N ASP A 333 14.63 3.92 -6.00
CA ASP A 333 13.33 4.05 -6.67
C ASP A 333 13.19 5.39 -7.38
N THR A 334 13.55 6.49 -6.72
CA THR A 334 13.52 7.84 -7.31
C THR A 334 14.45 7.93 -8.52
N ALA A 335 15.71 7.49 -8.36
CA ALA A 335 16.68 7.52 -9.45
C ALA A 335 16.20 6.68 -10.65
N ALA A 336 15.65 5.50 -10.39
CA ALA A 336 15.20 4.58 -11.42
C ALA A 336 13.93 5.07 -12.12
N LEU A 337 12.93 5.54 -11.37
CA LEU A 337 11.67 6.04 -11.90
C LEU A 337 11.87 7.27 -12.81
N TYR A 338 12.79 8.17 -12.44
CA TYR A 338 13.09 9.38 -13.22
C TYR A 338 14.24 9.20 -14.24
N ARG A 339 14.68 7.96 -14.47
CA ARG A 339 15.74 7.62 -15.47
C ARG A 339 17.07 8.33 -15.22
N GLU A 340 17.40 8.58 -13.96
CA GLU A 340 18.65 9.24 -13.56
C GLU A 340 19.80 8.24 -13.51
N THR A 341 20.29 7.87 -14.70
CA THR A 341 21.26 6.78 -14.89
C THR A 341 22.57 6.99 -14.13
N GLU A 342 23.12 8.23 -14.12
CA GLU A 342 24.34 8.54 -13.39
C GLU A 342 24.14 8.46 -11.87
N LEU A 343 22.98 8.91 -11.39
CA LEU A 343 22.64 8.80 -9.98
C LEU A 343 22.46 7.34 -9.56
N ALA A 344 21.80 6.52 -10.38
CA ALA A 344 21.66 5.09 -10.11
C ALA A 344 23.04 4.40 -10.07
N ARG A 345 23.98 4.78 -10.96
CA ARG A 345 25.36 4.28 -10.96
C ARG A 345 26.10 4.69 -9.67
N GLN A 346 25.93 5.94 -9.24
CA GLN A 346 26.51 6.43 -7.99
C GLN A 346 25.94 5.66 -6.78
N ILE A 347 24.65 5.44 -6.73
CA ILE A 347 23.96 4.69 -5.65
C ILE A 347 24.52 3.25 -5.57
N LEU A 348 24.69 2.56 -6.72
CA LEU A 348 25.30 1.23 -6.75
C LEU A 348 26.76 1.23 -6.27
N ALA A 349 27.52 2.24 -6.66
CA ALA A 349 28.90 2.38 -6.20
C ALA A 349 28.99 2.69 -4.70
N ASP A 350 28.05 3.45 -4.15
CA ASP A 350 27.98 3.74 -2.72
C ASP A 350 27.58 2.49 -1.92
N GLU A 351 26.69 1.66 -2.46
CA GLU A 351 26.32 0.36 -1.87
C GLU A 351 27.52 -0.59 -1.82
N GLU A 352 28.25 -0.72 -2.94
CA GLU A 352 29.46 -1.54 -3.03
C GLU A 352 30.54 -1.10 -2.02
N ARG A 353 30.63 0.20 -1.73
CA ARG A 353 31.53 0.76 -0.70
C ARG A 353 30.97 0.66 0.71
N GLY A 354 29.73 0.25 0.89
CA GLY A 354 29.04 0.24 2.19
C GLY A 354 28.76 1.64 2.75
N THR A 355 28.75 2.65 1.90
CA THR A 355 28.47 4.06 2.27
C THR A 355 27.03 4.45 2.01
N PHE A 356 26.27 3.67 1.27
CA PHE A 356 24.84 3.90 1.06
C PHE A 356 24.07 3.62 2.38
N PRO A 357 23.13 4.49 2.77
CA PRO A 357 22.39 4.32 4.02
C PRO A 357 21.58 3.02 4.03
N ARG A 358 21.78 2.19 5.05
CA ARG A 358 21.01 0.96 5.24
C ARG A 358 19.55 1.27 5.62
N ASN A 359 18.63 0.41 5.23
CA ASN A 359 17.18 0.50 5.52
C ASN A 359 16.42 1.60 4.76
N ILE A 360 16.83 1.93 3.53
CA ILE A 360 16.14 2.89 2.65
C ILE A 360 15.61 2.19 1.38
N THR A 361 15.47 0.89 1.39
CA THR A 361 14.81 0.16 0.32
C THR A 361 13.31 0.17 0.55
N LEU A 362 12.52 0.42 -0.50
CA LEU A 362 11.05 0.34 -0.47
C LEU A 362 10.56 -1.10 -0.51
N THR A 363 11.37 -1.99 -1.06
CA THR A 363 11.09 -3.42 -1.06
C THR A 363 11.72 -4.06 0.17
N GLU A 364 11.21 -5.20 0.62
CA GLU A 364 11.88 -6.06 1.60
C GLU A 364 13.19 -6.64 1.03
N GLY A 365 13.47 -6.36 -0.25
CA GLY A 365 14.60 -6.81 -1.01
C GLY A 365 15.84 -5.92 -0.92
N SER A 366 16.71 -6.08 -1.89
CA SER A 366 17.93 -5.30 -2.02
C SER A 366 17.70 -4.02 -2.81
N LEU A 367 18.63 -3.08 -2.71
CA LEU A 367 18.69 -1.89 -3.55
C LEU A 367 18.65 -2.21 -5.05
N VAL A 368 19.24 -3.34 -5.46
CA VAL A 368 19.20 -3.83 -6.83
C VAL A 368 17.78 -4.21 -7.26
N GLU A 369 16.97 -4.77 -6.35
CA GLU A 369 15.54 -5.03 -6.60
C GLU A 369 14.75 -3.75 -6.82
N ASP A 370 15.02 -2.71 -6.01
CA ASP A 370 14.39 -1.40 -6.20
C ASP A 370 14.76 -0.78 -7.56
N LEU A 371 16.04 -0.80 -7.93
CA LEU A 371 16.48 -0.31 -9.23
C LEU A 371 15.86 -1.08 -10.39
N LEU A 372 15.76 -2.41 -10.28
CA LEU A 372 15.18 -3.25 -11.32
C LEU A 372 13.68 -3.00 -11.48
N ARG A 373 12.94 -2.98 -10.38
CA ARG A 373 11.50 -2.74 -10.36
C ARG A 373 11.16 -1.34 -10.86
N PHE A 374 11.67 -0.32 -10.18
CA PHE A 374 11.32 1.07 -10.51
C PHE A 374 11.97 1.54 -11.82
N GLY A 375 13.05 0.88 -12.24
CA GLY A 375 13.57 1.04 -13.59
C GLY A 375 12.61 0.52 -14.66
N GLY A 376 11.93 -0.60 -14.39
CA GLY A 376 10.83 -1.09 -15.21
C GLY A 376 9.64 -0.13 -15.20
N ASP A 377 9.15 0.27 -14.02
CA ASP A 377 8.07 1.23 -13.83
C ASP A 377 8.34 2.57 -14.54
N GLY A 378 9.61 3.00 -14.60
CA GLY A 378 10.06 4.22 -15.27
C GLY A 378 10.43 4.04 -16.75
N GLY A 379 10.53 2.81 -17.27
CA GLY A 379 11.07 2.54 -18.61
C GLY A 379 12.55 2.93 -18.75
N ALA A 380 13.35 2.78 -17.68
CA ALA A 380 14.76 3.18 -17.58
C ALA A 380 15.69 2.05 -18.02
N THR A 381 15.80 1.81 -19.30
CA THR A 381 16.47 0.66 -19.92
C THR A 381 17.90 0.44 -19.40
N GLU A 382 18.73 1.48 -19.30
CA GLU A 382 20.09 1.35 -18.83
C GLU A 382 20.18 0.98 -17.34
N ILE A 383 19.28 1.50 -16.52
CA ILE A 383 19.21 1.16 -15.09
C ILE A 383 18.79 -0.30 -14.92
N VAL A 384 17.79 -0.75 -15.70
CA VAL A 384 17.38 -2.17 -15.74
C VAL A 384 18.55 -3.07 -16.13
N ARG A 385 19.35 -2.71 -17.16
CA ARG A 385 20.55 -3.47 -17.52
C ARG A 385 21.58 -3.55 -16.40
N MET A 386 21.85 -2.43 -15.74
CA MET A 386 22.80 -2.38 -14.61
C MET A 386 22.32 -3.25 -13.44
N ALA A 387 21.02 -3.24 -13.15
CA ALA A 387 20.44 -4.05 -12.09
C ALA A 387 20.46 -5.54 -12.46
N LEU A 388 20.06 -5.92 -13.68
CA LEU A 388 20.09 -7.31 -14.16
C LEU A 388 21.50 -7.93 -14.12
N ALA A 389 22.54 -7.15 -14.38
CA ALA A 389 23.94 -7.62 -14.30
C ALA A 389 24.37 -8.00 -12.87
N ARG A 390 23.57 -7.66 -11.84
CA ARG A 390 23.84 -7.91 -10.41
C ARG A 390 22.87 -8.89 -9.78
N VAL A 391 21.89 -9.38 -10.52
CA VAL A 391 20.89 -10.35 -10.05
C VAL A 391 21.34 -11.76 -10.42
N ASP A 392 21.34 -12.65 -9.43
CA ASP A 392 21.70 -14.06 -9.57
C ASP A 392 20.51 -15.01 -9.32
N TRP A 393 19.28 -14.49 -9.43
CA TRP A 393 18.10 -15.31 -9.16
C TRP A 393 17.91 -16.41 -10.20
N PRO A 394 17.47 -17.61 -9.76
CA PRO A 394 17.01 -18.63 -10.69
C PRO A 394 15.93 -18.08 -11.63
N ARG A 395 15.94 -18.53 -12.89
CA ARG A 395 14.96 -18.04 -13.90
C ARG A 395 13.49 -18.23 -13.48
N ASN A 396 13.20 -19.18 -12.62
CA ASN A 396 11.86 -19.47 -12.08
C ASN A 396 11.58 -18.87 -10.70
N ASP A 397 12.40 -17.93 -10.20
CA ASP A 397 12.17 -17.24 -8.95
C ASP A 397 10.91 -16.38 -9.04
N VAL A 398 10.02 -16.48 -8.04
CA VAL A 398 8.73 -15.77 -8.03
C VAL A 398 8.88 -14.24 -8.04
N ARG A 399 10.00 -13.70 -7.58
CA ARG A 399 10.29 -12.26 -7.60
C ARG A 399 10.28 -11.68 -9.02
N TRP A 400 10.62 -12.49 -10.02
CA TRP A 400 10.60 -12.06 -11.43
C TRP A 400 9.21 -11.62 -11.90
N PHE A 401 8.12 -12.18 -11.35
CA PHE A 401 6.77 -11.76 -11.76
C PHE A 401 6.57 -10.26 -11.57
N ARG A 402 6.98 -9.73 -10.41
CA ARG A 402 6.87 -8.30 -10.12
C ARG A 402 7.75 -7.45 -11.03
N MET A 403 8.93 -7.95 -11.40
CA MET A 403 9.85 -7.25 -12.32
C MET A 403 9.32 -7.24 -13.76
N LEU A 404 8.65 -8.33 -14.19
CA LEU A 404 7.95 -8.40 -15.48
C LEU A 404 6.73 -7.47 -15.53
N ALA A 405 5.98 -7.38 -14.45
CA ALA A 405 4.79 -6.54 -14.39
C ALA A 405 5.12 -5.03 -14.33
N ALA A 406 6.27 -4.65 -13.78
CA ALA A 406 6.66 -3.26 -13.59
C ALA A 406 6.58 -2.41 -14.87
N PRO A 407 7.15 -2.82 -16.02
CA PRO A 407 7.04 -2.04 -17.27
C PRO A 407 5.61 -1.84 -17.79
N LEU A 408 4.67 -2.69 -17.36
CA LEU A 408 3.26 -2.59 -17.78
C LEU A 408 2.52 -1.46 -17.05
N SER A 409 3.08 -0.94 -15.97
CA SER A 409 2.47 0.13 -15.16
C SER A 409 2.46 1.47 -15.88
N PHE A 410 3.44 1.75 -16.75
CA PHE A 410 3.57 3.02 -17.48
C PHE A 410 3.37 4.25 -16.56
N TRP A 411 4.06 4.30 -15.46
CA TRP A 411 3.84 5.32 -14.41
C TRP A 411 3.82 6.76 -14.93
N HIS A 412 4.47 7.03 -16.07
CA HIS A 412 4.44 8.36 -16.70
C HIS A 412 3.07 8.82 -17.23
N HIS A 413 2.02 7.97 -17.19
CA HIS A 413 0.65 8.45 -17.43
C HIS A 413 0.15 9.34 -16.28
N ILE A 414 0.77 9.26 -15.11
CA ILE A 414 0.41 10.04 -13.94
C ILE A 414 0.84 11.50 -14.15
N PRO A 415 -0.07 12.50 -14.09
CA PRO A 415 0.24 13.89 -14.48
C PRO A 415 1.42 14.52 -13.75
N TRP A 416 1.61 14.24 -12.46
CA TRP A 416 2.75 14.79 -11.70
C TRP A 416 4.09 14.17 -12.09
N LEU A 417 4.11 12.98 -12.64
CA LEU A 417 5.31 12.35 -13.20
C LEU A 417 5.61 12.86 -14.61
N GLN A 418 4.56 13.22 -15.39
CA GLN A 418 4.73 13.82 -16.71
C GLN A 418 5.39 15.20 -16.65
N ALA A 419 5.29 15.90 -15.55
CA ALA A 419 5.91 17.21 -15.37
C ALA A 419 7.44 17.20 -15.53
N GLY A 420 8.08 16.06 -15.65
CA GLY A 420 9.52 15.83 -15.78
C GLY A 420 10.18 16.21 -17.12
N ASN A 421 9.45 16.50 -18.19
CA ASN A 421 9.92 17.02 -19.49
C ASN A 421 11.09 16.32 -20.19
N LYS A 422 11.34 15.05 -19.94
CA LYS A 422 11.99 14.20 -20.94
C LYS A 422 10.84 13.72 -21.81
N GLU A 423 10.88 13.98 -23.13
CA GLU A 423 9.98 13.36 -24.08
C GLU A 423 9.86 11.88 -23.70
N LEU A 424 8.65 11.44 -23.40
CA LEU A 424 8.38 10.08 -22.93
C LEU A 424 8.80 9.13 -24.03
N ASP A 425 10.00 8.57 -23.93
CA ASP A 425 10.36 7.41 -24.72
C ASP A 425 9.54 6.21 -24.26
N ARG A 426 8.35 6.06 -24.85
CA ARG A 426 7.44 4.94 -24.57
C ARG A 426 8.06 3.60 -24.97
N ASN A 427 9.05 3.57 -25.88
CA ASN A 427 9.75 2.35 -26.26
C ASN A 427 10.59 1.77 -25.12
N GLY A 428 11.06 2.60 -24.19
CA GLY A 428 11.82 2.17 -23.01
C GLY A 428 11.09 1.12 -22.17
N TYR A 429 9.75 1.20 -22.06
CA TYR A 429 8.97 0.22 -21.31
C TYR A 429 8.99 -1.17 -21.96
N LEU A 430 8.76 -1.26 -23.26
CA LEU A 430 8.83 -2.53 -23.99
C LEU A 430 10.25 -3.11 -23.98
N GLU A 431 11.28 -2.26 -24.06
CA GLU A 431 12.65 -2.70 -23.97
C GLU A 431 12.99 -3.24 -22.59
N CYS A 432 12.58 -2.57 -21.50
CA CYS A 432 12.72 -3.08 -20.13
C CYS A 432 12.03 -4.44 -19.98
N PHE A 433 10.83 -4.58 -20.50
CA PHE A 433 10.08 -5.84 -20.49
C PHE A 433 10.84 -6.98 -21.18
N ARG A 434 11.39 -6.73 -22.38
CA ARG A 434 12.20 -7.70 -23.11
C ARG A 434 13.48 -8.09 -22.37
N LEU A 435 14.14 -7.14 -21.76
CA LEU A 435 15.33 -7.39 -20.95
C LEU A 435 15.03 -8.34 -19.78
N VAL A 436 13.94 -8.10 -19.06
CA VAL A 436 13.51 -8.95 -17.93
C VAL A 436 13.08 -10.33 -18.43
N LEU A 437 12.32 -10.42 -19.55
CA LEU A 437 11.97 -11.71 -20.19
C LEU A 437 13.21 -12.54 -20.55
N GLY A 438 14.29 -11.89 -20.98
CA GLY A 438 15.55 -12.58 -21.25
C GLY A 438 16.18 -13.23 -20.02
N ALA A 439 15.93 -12.68 -18.83
CA ALA A 439 16.49 -13.13 -17.56
C ALA A 439 15.64 -14.18 -16.83
N CYS A 440 14.34 -14.28 -17.10
CA CYS A 440 13.42 -15.11 -16.33
C CYS A 440 12.65 -16.15 -17.17
N ASP A 441 11.83 -16.97 -16.52
CA ASP A 441 10.81 -17.79 -17.17
C ASP A 441 9.55 -16.95 -17.38
N ALA A 442 9.08 -16.84 -18.63
CA ALA A 442 7.85 -16.11 -18.98
C ALA A 442 6.57 -16.70 -18.38
N ASN A 443 6.66 -17.92 -17.82
CA ASN A 443 5.52 -18.64 -17.22
C ASN A 443 5.47 -18.54 -15.70
N ILE A 444 6.25 -17.66 -15.10
CA ILE A 444 6.15 -17.38 -13.66
C ILE A 444 4.74 -16.89 -13.34
N VAL A 445 4.21 -17.42 -12.25
CA VAL A 445 2.86 -17.14 -11.78
C VAL A 445 2.94 -16.18 -10.59
N GLY A 446 2.20 -15.10 -10.67
CA GLY A 446 2.02 -14.13 -9.59
C GLY A 446 0.94 -14.53 -8.61
N SER A 447 0.55 -13.60 -7.76
CA SER A 447 -0.54 -13.81 -6.81
C SER A 447 -1.82 -14.25 -7.53
N PHE A 448 -2.52 -15.22 -6.94
CA PHE A 448 -3.79 -15.76 -7.48
C PHE A 448 -3.69 -16.38 -8.87
N GLY A 449 -2.59 -17.03 -9.18
CA GLY A 449 -2.45 -17.76 -10.42
C GLY A 449 -2.32 -16.89 -11.68
N ARG A 450 -2.19 -15.57 -11.55
CA ARG A 450 -2.06 -14.67 -12.70
C ARG A 450 -0.71 -14.86 -13.39
N THR A 451 -0.74 -14.91 -14.70
CA THR A 451 0.45 -14.91 -15.56
C THR A 451 0.67 -13.52 -16.15
N ILE A 452 1.83 -13.30 -16.76
CA ILE A 452 2.13 -12.00 -17.40
C ILE A 452 1.14 -11.65 -18.52
N LEU A 453 0.57 -12.64 -19.20
CA LEU A 453 -0.46 -12.41 -20.22
C LEU A 453 -1.78 -11.91 -19.64
N HIS A 454 -2.11 -12.24 -18.38
CA HIS A 454 -3.26 -11.65 -17.69
C HIS A 454 -3.01 -10.16 -17.40
N GLU A 455 -1.83 -9.81 -16.91
CA GLU A 455 -1.47 -8.42 -16.65
C GLU A 455 -1.49 -7.59 -17.94
N ILE A 456 -0.97 -8.13 -19.06
CA ILE A 456 -1.01 -7.47 -20.37
C ILE A 456 -2.47 -7.25 -20.83
N ALA A 457 -3.35 -8.24 -20.65
CA ALA A 457 -4.76 -8.10 -21.03
C ALA A 457 -5.47 -6.98 -20.25
N ALA A 458 -5.09 -6.76 -19.01
CA ALA A 458 -5.70 -5.77 -18.11
C ALA A 458 -4.95 -4.42 -18.05
N MET A 459 -4.00 -4.17 -18.94
CA MET A 459 -3.31 -2.86 -19.03
C MET A 459 -4.32 -1.71 -19.14
N GLY A 460 -4.02 -0.57 -18.53
CA GLY A 460 -4.94 0.58 -18.48
C GLY A 460 -5.24 1.24 -19.84
N ASP A 461 -6.23 2.11 -19.87
CA ASP A 461 -6.69 2.77 -21.12
C ASP A 461 -5.72 3.83 -21.65
N TRP A 462 -4.72 4.24 -20.87
CA TRP A 462 -3.61 5.13 -21.27
C TRP A 462 -2.57 4.46 -22.17
N ILE A 463 -2.71 3.14 -22.40
CA ILE A 463 -1.84 2.32 -23.24
C ILE A 463 -2.61 1.98 -24.53
N THR A 464 -1.96 2.21 -25.65
CA THR A 464 -2.56 1.93 -26.96
C THR A 464 -2.67 0.43 -27.20
N GLU A 465 -3.66 0.00 -28.01
CA GLU A 465 -3.76 -1.42 -28.38
C GLU A 465 -2.51 -1.95 -29.10
N ASP A 466 -1.81 -1.11 -29.87
CA ASP A 466 -0.58 -1.52 -30.55
C ASP A 466 0.56 -1.78 -29.55
N GLU A 467 0.62 -1.02 -28.46
CA GLU A 467 1.55 -1.30 -27.34
C GLU A 467 1.17 -2.60 -26.63
N VAL A 468 -0.12 -2.81 -26.30
CA VAL A 468 -0.60 -4.08 -25.70
C VAL A 468 -0.19 -5.26 -26.56
N ILE A 469 -0.35 -5.18 -27.88
CA ILE A 469 0.08 -6.22 -28.84
C ILE A 469 1.59 -6.42 -28.81
N ALA A 470 2.37 -5.34 -28.74
CA ALA A 470 3.82 -5.44 -28.70
C ALA A 470 4.31 -6.19 -27.44
N PHE A 471 3.72 -5.91 -26.28
CA PHE A 471 3.98 -6.65 -25.04
C PHE A 471 3.49 -8.12 -25.13
N GLY A 472 2.28 -8.35 -25.63
CA GLY A 472 1.72 -9.70 -25.83
C GLY A 472 2.59 -10.56 -26.74
N ARG A 473 3.03 -10.00 -27.87
CA ARG A 473 3.95 -10.67 -28.82
C ARG A 473 5.28 -11.00 -28.16
N ALA A 474 5.90 -10.05 -27.46
CA ALA A 474 7.16 -10.27 -26.78
C ALA A 474 7.07 -11.39 -25.72
N ALA A 475 5.96 -11.43 -24.96
CA ALA A 475 5.72 -12.49 -23.98
C ALA A 475 5.56 -13.87 -24.66
N LEU A 476 4.76 -13.95 -25.73
CA LEU A 476 4.52 -15.19 -26.46
C LEU A 476 5.78 -15.70 -27.17
N GLU A 477 6.57 -14.82 -27.77
CA GLU A 477 7.87 -15.15 -28.38
C GLU A 477 8.88 -15.67 -27.32
N ALA A 478 8.79 -15.19 -26.07
CA ALA A 478 9.58 -15.70 -24.96
C ALA A 478 9.02 -17.01 -24.37
N GLY A 479 7.94 -17.57 -24.93
CA GLY A 479 7.36 -18.85 -24.53
C GLY A 479 6.28 -18.76 -23.45
N ALA A 480 5.65 -17.59 -23.24
CA ALA A 480 4.50 -17.47 -22.34
C ALA A 480 3.31 -18.32 -22.85
N ARG A 481 2.68 -19.05 -21.93
CA ARG A 481 1.56 -19.95 -22.23
C ARG A 481 0.24 -19.25 -21.97
N SER A 482 -0.73 -19.39 -22.89
CA SER A 482 -2.05 -18.77 -22.80
C SER A 482 -3.11 -19.58 -22.04
N GLY A 483 -2.81 -20.81 -21.59
CA GLY A 483 -3.80 -21.74 -21.03
C GLY A 483 -3.96 -21.70 -19.49
N GLY A 484 -3.16 -20.94 -18.76
CA GLY A 484 -3.28 -20.83 -17.30
C GLY A 484 -4.52 -20.03 -16.91
N ARG A 485 -5.25 -20.46 -15.87
CA ARG A 485 -6.37 -19.69 -15.28
C ARG A 485 -5.94 -19.03 -13.99
N ASP A 486 -6.39 -17.80 -13.79
CA ASP A 486 -6.25 -17.11 -12.53
C ASP A 486 -7.29 -17.59 -11.49
N ASP A 487 -7.03 -17.33 -10.21
CA ASP A 487 -7.92 -17.73 -9.11
C ASP A 487 -9.06 -16.72 -8.87
N ILE A 488 -8.93 -15.48 -9.33
CA ILE A 488 -9.90 -14.41 -9.09
C ILE A 488 -11.06 -14.48 -10.07
N LEU A 489 -10.76 -14.39 -11.37
CA LEU A 489 -11.75 -14.43 -12.45
C LEU A 489 -11.94 -15.83 -13.02
N LYS A 490 -11.16 -16.82 -12.55
CA LYS A 490 -11.19 -18.21 -13.01
C LYS A 490 -11.02 -18.35 -14.53
N SER A 491 -10.35 -17.41 -15.16
CA SER A 491 -10.25 -17.26 -16.60
C SER A 491 -8.82 -17.32 -17.10
N THR A 492 -8.66 -17.71 -18.34
CA THR A 492 -7.37 -17.62 -19.05
C THR A 492 -7.07 -16.18 -19.49
N PRO A 493 -5.83 -15.87 -19.93
CA PRO A 493 -5.52 -14.58 -20.56
C PRO A 493 -6.48 -14.19 -21.69
N LEU A 494 -7.03 -15.16 -22.44
CA LEU A 494 -8.04 -14.90 -23.44
C LEU A 494 -9.35 -14.40 -22.83
N GLY A 495 -9.80 -15.00 -21.74
CA GLY A 495 -10.97 -14.53 -21.00
C GLY A 495 -10.76 -13.12 -20.43
N TRP A 496 -9.58 -12.82 -19.92
CA TRP A 496 -9.21 -11.47 -19.50
C TRP A 496 -9.22 -10.48 -20.67
N ALA A 497 -8.60 -10.81 -21.81
CA ALA A 497 -8.63 -9.96 -23.01
C ALA A 497 -10.07 -9.68 -23.49
N CYS A 498 -10.95 -10.67 -23.42
CA CYS A 498 -12.38 -10.52 -23.72
C CYS A 498 -13.10 -9.62 -22.71
N ARG A 499 -12.75 -9.70 -21.43
CA ARG A 499 -13.33 -8.85 -20.38
C ARG A 499 -12.93 -7.37 -20.54
N TRP A 500 -11.69 -7.11 -20.88
CA TRP A 500 -11.17 -5.73 -21.07
C TRP A 500 -11.32 -5.19 -22.50
N GLY A 501 -11.98 -5.92 -23.42
CA GLY A 501 -12.27 -5.44 -24.77
C GLY A 501 -11.04 -5.35 -25.68
N ARG A 502 -9.97 -6.08 -25.40
CA ARG A 502 -8.69 -6.05 -26.13
C ARG A 502 -8.75 -6.88 -27.42
N ILE A 503 -9.48 -6.41 -28.41
CA ILE A 503 -9.78 -7.21 -29.62
C ILE A 503 -8.54 -7.69 -30.38
N LYS A 504 -7.51 -6.85 -30.52
CA LYS A 504 -6.28 -7.25 -31.19
C LYS A 504 -5.51 -8.30 -30.38
N LEU A 505 -5.51 -8.20 -29.04
CA LEU A 505 -4.89 -9.21 -28.18
C LEU A 505 -5.67 -10.53 -28.22
N VAL A 506 -7.01 -10.49 -28.29
CA VAL A 506 -7.84 -11.69 -28.48
C VAL A 506 -7.39 -12.43 -29.74
N ARG A 507 -7.23 -11.73 -30.88
CA ARG A 507 -6.73 -12.33 -32.13
C ARG A 507 -5.36 -12.93 -31.96
N LEU A 508 -4.42 -12.19 -31.38
CA LEU A 508 -3.05 -12.64 -31.15
C LEU A 508 -3.01 -13.91 -30.30
N LEU A 509 -3.76 -13.95 -29.20
CA LEU A 509 -3.81 -15.13 -28.33
C LEU A 509 -4.40 -16.35 -29.04
N MET A 510 -5.44 -16.17 -29.86
CA MET A 510 -6.03 -17.26 -30.66
C MET A 510 -5.06 -17.77 -31.73
N GLU A 511 -4.34 -16.90 -32.42
CA GLU A 511 -3.27 -17.26 -33.35
C GLU A 511 -2.17 -18.11 -32.69
N HIS A 512 -1.98 -17.94 -31.37
CA HIS A 512 -1.01 -18.71 -30.57
C HIS A 512 -1.67 -19.85 -29.77
N GLY A 513 -2.84 -20.32 -30.21
CA GLY A 513 -3.45 -21.55 -29.69
C GLY A 513 -4.27 -21.40 -28.43
N ALA A 514 -4.67 -20.18 -28.05
CA ALA A 514 -5.64 -20.00 -26.97
C ALA A 514 -7.01 -20.59 -27.35
N VAL A 515 -7.66 -21.30 -26.42
CA VAL A 515 -8.90 -22.04 -26.64
C VAL A 515 -10.09 -21.20 -26.22
N LEU A 516 -11.16 -21.21 -27.07
CA LEU A 516 -12.40 -20.47 -26.80
C LEU A 516 -13.30 -21.17 -25.79
N GLU A 517 -13.44 -22.49 -25.92
CA GLU A 517 -14.21 -23.31 -25.00
C GLU A 517 -13.27 -24.01 -24.03
N GLU A 518 -13.22 -23.50 -22.84
CA GLU A 518 -12.38 -24.05 -21.78
C GLU A 518 -13.15 -25.16 -21.09
N LYS A 519 -12.72 -26.42 -21.33
CA LYS A 519 -13.27 -27.57 -20.60
C LYS A 519 -13.08 -27.34 -19.10
N ASP A 520 -14.06 -27.66 -18.30
CA ASP A 520 -14.08 -27.52 -16.85
C ASP A 520 -14.03 -26.05 -16.32
N ALA A 521 -14.18 -25.06 -17.20
CA ALA A 521 -14.39 -23.68 -16.74
C ALA A 521 -15.87 -23.43 -16.44
N GLU A 522 -16.12 -22.66 -15.41
CA GLU A 522 -17.47 -22.21 -15.10
C GLU A 522 -18.04 -21.36 -16.24
N SER A 523 -19.35 -21.49 -16.52
CA SER A 523 -19.98 -20.83 -17.66
C SER A 523 -19.79 -19.32 -17.69
N TRP A 524 -19.74 -18.68 -16.51
CA TRP A 524 -19.51 -17.24 -16.38
C TRP A 524 -18.06 -16.82 -16.63
N ALA A 525 -17.10 -17.75 -16.54
CA ALA A 525 -15.66 -17.50 -16.69
C ALA A 525 -15.16 -17.70 -18.14
N GLN A 526 -16.01 -18.20 -19.02
CA GLN A 526 -15.68 -18.42 -20.44
C GLN A 526 -15.38 -17.10 -21.17
N PRO A 527 -14.44 -17.07 -22.14
CA PRO A 527 -14.10 -15.88 -22.92
C PRO A 527 -15.31 -15.16 -23.54
N LEU A 528 -16.20 -15.93 -24.18
CA LEU A 528 -17.41 -15.37 -24.79
C LEU A 528 -18.41 -14.83 -23.77
N ALA A 529 -18.49 -15.45 -22.59
CA ALA A 529 -19.33 -14.97 -21.50
C ALA A 529 -18.86 -13.60 -20.99
N TRP A 530 -17.54 -13.41 -20.85
CA TRP A 530 -16.96 -12.11 -20.50
C TRP A 530 -17.24 -11.04 -21.53
N ALA A 531 -17.02 -11.32 -22.84
CA ALA A 531 -17.31 -10.38 -23.91
C ALA A 531 -18.78 -9.93 -23.89
N ARG A 532 -19.72 -10.87 -23.73
CA ARG A 532 -21.18 -10.59 -23.65
C ARG A 532 -21.50 -9.73 -22.41
N LYS A 533 -20.95 -10.08 -21.26
CA LYS A 533 -21.19 -9.39 -20.00
C LYS A 533 -20.72 -7.94 -20.02
N MET A 534 -19.59 -7.69 -20.67
CA MET A 534 -18.99 -6.36 -20.77
C MET A 534 -19.48 -5.59 -22.01
N GLY A 535 -20.29 -6.21 -22.89
CA GLY A 535 -20.88 -5.55 -24.05
C GLY A 535 -19.91 -5.33 -25.22
N HIS A 536 -18.84 -6.11 -25.35
CA HIS A 536 -17.84 -5.99 -26.41
C HIS A 536 -18.31 -6.65 -27.70
N ASN A 537 -19.24 -6.00 -28.41
CA ASN A 537 -19.94 -6.57 -29.58
C ASN A 537 -19.03 -7.05 -30.71
N GLU A 538 -17.92 -6.38 -30.96
CA GLU A 538 -16.94 -6.75 -31.99
C GLU A 538 -16.27 -8.09 -31.63
N ILE A 539 -15.88 -8.27 -30.38
CA ILE A 539 -15.30 -9.52 -29.86
C ILE A 539 -16.36 -10.62 -29.90
N ILE A 540 -17.61 -10.34 -29.48
CA ILE A 540 -18.73 -11.29 -29.55
C ILE A 540 -18.90 -11.80 -30.97
N SER A 541 -18.97 -10.89 -31.96
CA SER A 541 -19.14 -11.23 -33.37
C SER A 541 -17.99 -12.08 -33.88
N MET A 542 -16.76 -11.73 -33.55
CA MET A 542 -15.56 -12.46 -33.95
C MET A 542 -15.52 -13.88 -33.36
N LEU A 543 -15.82 -14.02 -32.05
CA LEU A 543 -15.79 -15.34 -31.40
C LEU A 543 -16.95 -16.25 -31.79
N SER A 544 -18.12 -15.68 -32.13
CA SER A 544 -19.31 -16.45 -32.56
C SER A 544 -19.21 -16.98 -34.00
N GLN A 545 -18.24 -16.51 -34.80
CA GLN A 545 -18.01 -16.96 -36.18
C GLN A 545 -16.94 -18.05 -36.27
N GLN A 546 -16.30 -18.40 -35.17
CA GLN A 546 -15.33 -19.49 -35.15
C GLN A 546 -16.05 -20.83 -35.00
N PRO A 547 -15.67 -21.87 -35.79
CA PRO A 547 -16.33 -23.16 -35.80
C PRO A 547 -16.20 -23.94 -34.50
#